data_8c3a2d6e48cda02fe2b0be458a251330
#
_entry.id   8c3a2d6e48cda02fe2b0be458a251330
#
_cell.length_a   1.000
_cell.length_b   1.000
_cell.length_c   1.000
_cell.angle_alpha   90.00
_cell.angle_beta   90.00
_cell.angle_gamma   90.00
#
_symmetry.space_group_name_H-M   'P 1'
#
loop_
_entity.id
_entity.type
_entity.pdbx_description
1 polymer ?
#
loop_
_entity_poly.entity_id
_entity_poly.type
_entity_poly.pdbx_seq_one_letter_code
_entity_poly.pdbx_strand_id
1 'polypeptide(L)'
;KMEPGEVRDLGEEMRVRTLVEPYFNEYGLGQTIFILSHNEDMLYQLISSGLQRLSEYMSIYTTEDFRGMKVVSSPSVSVGVALKSDLLELQIHSDEMSREELAYLLTRYDRKKKYVRLKNGDFLDVREDGLGLLAEISEDLRLTESGLKKGHVNVPKYRAMYLDAALKSN
;
A
#
# COMPACT_ATOMS: atom_id res chain seq x y z
N LYS A 1 -33.55 -16.87 -0.33
CA LYS A 1 -34.73 -17.72 -0.64
C LYS A 1 -35.59 -16.91 -1.59
N MET A 2 -35.78 -17.41 -2.82
CA MET A 2 -36.66 -16.77 -3.82
C MET A 2 -38.10 -16.92 -3.36
N GLU A 3 -38.93 -15.89 -3.57
CA GLU A 3 -40.35 -15.97 -3.34
C GLU A 3 -41.06 -16.78 -4.44
N PRO A 4 -42.21 -17.44 -4.14
CA PRO A 4 -42.94 -18.19 -5.14
C PRO A 4 -43.45 -17.26 -6.24
N GLY A 5 -42.90 -17.36 -7.45
CA GLY A 5 -43.25 -16.53 -8.62
C GLY A 5 -42.12 -15.68 -9.17
N GLU A 6 -40.98 -15.57 -8.51
CA GLU A 6 -39.80 -14.93 -9.03
C GLU A 6 -39.16 -15.76 -10.16
N VAL A 7 -39.07 -15.18 -11.33
CA VAL A 7 -38.36 -15.76 -12.46
C VAL A 7 -36.88 -15.35 -12.36
N ARG A 8 -36.01 -16.33 -12.28
CA ARG A 8 -34.58 -16.12 -12.22
C ARG A 8 -34.07 -15.55 -13.55
N ASP A 9 -33.52 -14.33 -13.52
CA ASP A 9 -32.87 -13.74 -14.68
C ASP A 9 -31.41 -14.23 -14.78
N LEU A 10 -31.20 -15.29 -15.51
CA LEU A 10 -29.88 -15.89 -15.72
C LEU A 10 -28.91 -14.92 -16.45
N GLY A 11 -29.45 -14.01 -17.27
CA GLY A 11 -28.65 -13.01 -17.96
C GLY A 11 -28.04 -11.99 -17.00
N GLU A 12 -28.85 -11.44 -16.10
CA GLU A 12 -28.38 -10.51 -15.08
C GLU A 12 -27.44 -11.17 -14.06
N GLU A 13 -27.75 -12.41 -13.64
CA GLU A 13 -26.84 -13.16 -12.77
C GLU A 13 -25.47 -13.39 -13.41
N MET A 14 -25.42 -13.72 -14.70
CA MET A 14 -24.15 -13.90 -15.42
C MET A 14 -23.39 -12.58 -15.52
N ARG A 15 -24.07 -11.47 -15.76
CA ARG A 15 -23.44 -10.12 -15.78
C ARG A 15 -22.83 -9.76 -14.43
N VAL A 16 -23.60 -9.91 -13.36
CA VAL A 16 -23.14 -9.66 -11.99
C VAL A 16 -21.92 -10.54 -11.67
N ARG A 17 -22.00 -11.82 -12.00
CA ARG A 17 -20.90 -12.75 -11.82
C ARG A 17 -19.63 -12.30 -12.54
N THR A 18 -19.72 -11.92 -13.81
CA THR A 18 -18.58 -11.42 -14.60
C THR A 18 -17.94 -10.17 -14.01
N LEU A 19 -18.72 -9.30 -13.36
CA LEU A 19 -18.24 -8.11 -12.70
C LEU A 19 -17.53 -8.41 -11.36
N VAL A 20 -18.02 -9.38 -10.61
CA VAL A 20 -17.54 -9.72 -9.26
C VAL A 20 -16.35 -10.66 -9.29
N GLU A 21 -16.39 -11.66 -10.17
CA GLU A 21 -15.40 -12.76 -10.26
C GLU A 21 -13.93 -12.32 -10.30
N PRO A 22 -13.54 -11.22 -11.00
CA PRO A 22 -12.14 -10.78 -11.05
C PRO A 22 -11.51 -10.39 -9.71
N TYR A 23 -12.32 -10.16 -8.67
CA TYR A 23 -11.86 -9.76 -7.34
C TYR A 23 -11.73 -10.91 -6.36
N PHE A 24 -12.02 -12.14 -6.77
CA PHE A 24 -12.06 -13.31 -5.90
C PHE A 24 -11.31 -14.48 -6.55
N ASN A 25 -10.68 -15.30 -5.73
CA ASN A 25 -9.82 -16.40 -6.20
C ASN A 25 -10.34 -17.79 -5.89
N GLU A 26 -11.41 -17.91 -5.10
CA GLU A 26 -12.00 -19.18 -4.73
C GLU A 26 -13.54 -19.11 -4.75
N TYR A 27 -14.17 -20.28 -4.81
CA TYR A 27 -15.62 -20.40 -4.79
C TYR A 27 -16.06 -21.28 -3.61
N GLY A 28 -17.11 -20.83 -2.92
CA GLY A 28 -17.80 -21.62 -1.90
C GLY A 28 -18.96 -22.46 -2.47
N LEU A 29 -19.74 -23.00 -1.58
CA LEU A 29 -20.86 -23.92 -1.81
C LEU A 29 -21.68 -23.59 -3.07
N GLY A 30 -21.72 -24.52 -4.03
CA GLY A 30 -22.52 -24.40 -5.25
C GLY A 30 -22.11 -23.25 -6.17
N GLN A 31 -20.90 -22.71 -6.05
CA GLN A 31 -20.38 -21.56 -6.79
C GLN A 31 -21.21 -20.26 -6.62
N THR A 32 -21.97 -20.17 -5.54
CA THR A 32 -22.79 -18.99 -5.20
C THR A 32 -22.10 -18.03 -4.24
N ILE A 33 -20.97 -18.46 -3.64
CA ILE A 33 -20.15 -17.67 -2.72
C ILE A 33 -18.80 -17.46 -3.37
N PHE A 34 -18.40 -16.20 -3.47
CA PHE A 34 -17.05 -15.82 -3.89
C PHE A 34 -16.18 -15.61 -2.65
N ILE A 35 -14.99 -16.18 -2.67
CA ILE A 35 -14.05 -16.12 -1.55
C ILE A 35 -12.76 -15.48 -2.03
N LEU A 36 -12.26 -14.53 -1.25
CA LEU A 36 -10.94 -13.95 -1.42
C LEU A 36 -10.06 -14.41 -0.27
N SER A 37 -9.14 -15.33 -0.56
CA SER A 37 -8.23 -15.86 0.44
C SER A 37 -6.77 -15.68 0.05
N HIS A 38 -5.94 -15.29 1.03
CA HIS A 38 -4.48 -15.22 0.92
C HIS A 38 -3.94 -14.43 -0.31
N ASN A 39 -4.71 -13.46 -0.84
CA ASN A 39 -4.31 -12.64 -1.98
C ASN A 39 -4.50 -11.15 -1.66
N GLU A 40 -3.45 -10.52 -1.14
CA GLU A 40 -3.47 -9.09 -0.78
C GLU A 40 -3.60 -8.19 -2.01
N ASP A 41 -3.06 -8.58 -3.17
CA ASP A 41 -3.15 -7.78 -4.39
C ASP A 41 -4.60 -7.68 -4.88
N MET A 42 -5.35 -8.77 -4.84
CA MET A 42 -6.78 -8.75 -5.16
C MET A 42 -7.59 -7.97 -4.13
N LEU A 43 -7.26 -8.08 -2.84
CA LEU A 43 -7.90 -7.30 -1.78
C LEU A 43 -7.64 -5.81 -1.96
N TYR A 44 -6.40 -5.42 -2.26
CA TYR A 44 -6.07 -4.04 -2.58
C TYR A 44 -6.86 -3.54 -3.80
N GLN A 45 -6.95 -4.31 -4.88
CA GLN A 45 -7.73 -3.95 -6.06
C GLN A 45 -9.22 -3.80 -5.74
N LEU A 46 -9.79 -4.69 -4.95
CA LEU A 46 -11.18 -4.61 -4.52
C LEU A 46 -11.46 -3.32 -3.73
N ILE A 47 -10.61 -2.98 -2.76
CA ILE A 47 -10.80 -1.79 -1.91
C ILE A 47 -10.48 -0.50 -2.67
N SER A 48 -9.40 -0.47 -3.47
CA SER A 48 -8.94 0.75 -4.13
C SER A 48 -9.86 1.23 -5.26
N SER A 49 -10.50 0.32 -5.98
CA SER A 49 -11.33 0.65 -7.15
C SER A 49 -12.51 -0.28 -7.35
N GLY A 50 -12.41 -1.53 -6.89
CA GLY A 50 -13.42 -2.57 -7.13
C GLY A 50 -14.76 -2.23 -6.52
N LEU A 51 -14.80 -1.84 -5.25
CA LEU A 51 -16.05 -1.49 -4.56
C LEU A 51 -16.77 -0.32 -5.22
N GLN A 52 -16.04 0.72 -5.61
CA GLN A 52 -16.61 1.87 -6.32
C GLN A 52 -17.24 1.41 -7.64
N ARG A 53 -16.50 0.66 -8.44
CA ARG A 53 -16.97 0.13 -9.71
C ARG A 53 -18.19 -0.78 -9.56
N LEU A 54 -18.19 -1.68 -8.58
CA LEU A 54 -19.31 -2.57 -8.31
C LEU A 54 -20.55 -1.82 -7.82
N SER A 55 -20.38 -0.72 -7.06
CA SER A 55 -21.50 0.09 -6.57
C SER A 55 -22.28 0.81 -7.67
N GLU A 56 -21.73 0.95 -8.86
CA GLU A 56 -22.44 1.49 -10.04
C GLU A 56 -23.51 0.51 -10.57
N TYR A 57 -23.38 -0.76 -10.27
CA TYR A 57 -24.24 -1.83 -10.81
C TYR A 57 -25.04 -2.54 -9.74
N MET A 58 -24.65 -2.48 -8.47
CA MET A 58 -25.30 -3.21 -7.38
C MET A 58 -25.18 -2.51 -6.04
N SER A 59 -26.11 -2.78 -5.13
CA SER A 59 -26.00 -2.34 -3.74
C SER A 59 -25.01 -3.24 -2.98
N ILE A 60 -24.02 -2.63 -2.33
CA ILE A 60 -22.96 -3.33 -1.59
C ILE A 60 -23.19 -3.15 -0.10
N TYR A 61 -23.26 -4.26 0.64
CA TYR A 61 -23.34 -4.28 2.09
C TYR A 61 -22.06 -4.89 2.65
N THR A 62 -21.43 -4.19 3.57
CA THR A 62 -20.15 -4.60 4.17
C THR A 62 -20.25 -4.67 5.70
N THR A 63 -19.44 -5.52 6.32
CA THR A 63 -19.23 -5.50 7.77
C THR A 63 -18.47 -4.24 8.20
N GLU A 64 -18.52 -3.89 9.50
CA GLU A 64 -17.78 -2.75 10.03
C GLU A 64 -16.27 -2.91 9.86
N ASP A 65 -15.75 -4.10 10.13
CA ASP A 65 -14.31 -4.40 9.98
C ASP A 65 -13.84 -4.18 8.55
N PHE A 66 -14.63 -4.62 7.55
CA PHE A 66 -14.29 -4.42 6.15
C PHE A 66 -14.41 -2.95 5.74
N ARG A 67 -15.42 -2.24 6.26
CA ARG A 67 -15.62 -0.80 6.02
C ARG A 67 -14.50 0.05 6.62
N GLY A 68 -13.88 -0.43 7.69
CA GLY A 68 -12.74 0.22 8.34
C GLY A 68 -11.47 0.20 7.50
N MET A 69 -11.30 -0.77 6.59
CA MET A 69 -10.12 -0.85 5.72
C MET A 69 -10.13 0.25 4.64
N LYS A 70 -9.03 0.98 4.54
CA LYS A 70 -8.90 2.10 3.61
C LYS A 70 -7.64 1.98 2.77
N VAL A 71 -7.66 2.64 1.63
CA VAL A 71 -6.45 2.98 0.88
C VAL A 71 -6.13 4.44 1.21
N VAL A 72 -4.98 4.66 1.82
CA VAL A 72 -4.50 5.98 2.21
C VAL A 72 -3.33 6.38 1.30
N SER A 73 -3.21 7.66 1.05
CA SER A 73 -2.08 8.21 0.30
C SER A 73 -0.80 8.08 1.10
N SER A 74 0.32 7.99 0.43
CA SER A 74 1.63 7.98 1.05
C SER A 74 1.91 9.33 1.76
N PRO A 75 2.57 9.30 2.91
CA PRO A 75 2.94 10.52 3.62
C PRO A 75 4.02 11.27 2.87
N SER A 76 4.02 12.57 3.00
CA SER A 76 5.14 13.41 2.58
C SER A 76 6.37 13.10 3.42
N VAL A 77 7.48 12.77 2.75
CA VAL A 77 8.76 12.47 3.41
C VAL A 77 9.83 13.40 2.89
N SER A 78 10.55 14.05 3.80
CA SER A 78 11.70 14.88 3.47
C SER A 78 13.00 14.23 3.94
N VAL A 79 14.03 14.35 3.09
CA VAL A 79 15.38 13.86 3.38
C VAL A 79 16.34 15.03 3.35
N GLY A 80 16.94 15.34 4.50
CA GLY A 80 18.00 16.32 4.64
C GLY A 80 19.37 15.65 4.75
N VAL A 81 20.42 16.33 4.28
CA VAL A 81 21.81 15.89 4.44
C VAL A 81 22.61 17.00 5.09
N ALA A 82 23.23 16.71 6.22
CA ALA A 82 24.12 17.63 6.91
C ALA A 82 25.54 17.04 7.00
N LEU A 83 26.56 17.88 6.84
CA LEU A 83 27.94 17.50 7.10
C LEU A 83 28.24 17.66 8.59
N LYS A 84 28.63 16.57 9.26
CA LYS A 84 28.97 16.56 10.66
C LYS A 84 30.35 15.92 10.86
N SER A 85 31.36 16.74 11.06
CA SER A 85 32.76 16.29 11.08
C SER A 85 33.16 15.62 9.76
N ASP A 86 33.56 14.34 9.78
CA ASP A 86 33.90 13.55 8.60
C ASP A 86 32.80 12.62 8.10
N LEU A 87 31.57 12.77 8.62
CA LEU A 87 30.40 11.97 8.25
C LEU A 87 29.30 12.85 7.67
N LEU A 88 28.48 12.26 6.84
CA LEU A 88 27.21 12.84 6.41
C LEU A 88 26.12 12.31 7.34
N GLU A 89 25.35 13.22 7.92
CA GLU A 89 24.15 12.87 8.68
C GLU A 89 22.94 13.01 7.76
N LEU A 90 22.31 11.89 7.45
CA LEU A 90 20.99 11.85 6.81
C LEU A 90 19.93 12.09 7.87
N GLN A 91 19.08 13.09 7.66
CA GLN A 91 17.94 13.42 8.49
C GLN A 91 16.67 13.08 7.71
N ILE A 92 15.85 12.21 8.27
CA ILE A 92 14.61 11.74 7.66
C ILE A 92 13.45 12.23 8.50
N HIS A 93 12.53 12.95 7.87
CA HIS A 93 11.40 13.57 8.56
C HIS A 93 10.11 13.39 7.76
N SER A 94 9.01 13.15 8.49
CA SER A 94 7.65 13.21 7.99
C SER A 94 6.78 13.88 9.06
N ASP A 95 5.91 14.80 8.65
CA ASP A 95 4.95 15.45 9.53
C ASP A 95 3.70 14.60 9.77
N GLU A 96 3.46 13.62 8.88
CA GLU A 96 2.23 12.83 8.83
C GLU A 96 2.39 11.45 9.49
N MET A 97 3.64 11.03 9.76
CA MET A 97 3.92 9.68 10.22
C MET A 97 5.05 9.65 11.26
N SER A 98 4.91 8.77 12.24
CA SER A 98 5.98 8.53 13.22
C SER A 98 7.20 7.87 12.59
N ARG A 99 8.37 8.03 13.22
CA ARG A 99 9.62 7.40 12.76
C ARG A 99 9.55 5.88 12.79
N GLU A 100 8.84 5.33 13.74
CA GLU A 100 8.59 3.89 13.87
C GLU A 100 7.76 3.35 12.72
N GLU A 101 6.72 4.06 12.32
CA GLU A 101 5.88 3.71 11.18
C GLU A 101 6.65 3.84 9.87
N LEU A 102 7.42 4.93 9.70
CA LEU A 102 8.24 5.14 8.52
C LEU A 102 9.31 4.03 8.38
N ALA A 103 10.00 3.68 9.47
CA ALA A 103 10.95 2.57 9.47
C ALA A 103 10.27 1.24 9.11
N TYR A 104 9.08 0.99 9.63
CA TYR A 104 8.28 -0.19 9.28
C TYR A 104 7.91 -0.23 7.80
N LEU A 105 7.49 0.90 7.23
CA LEU A 105 7.16 1.02 5.81
C LEU A 105 8.37 0.71 4.93
N LEU A 106 9.51 1.34 5.21
CA LEU A 106 10.73 1.17 4.42
C LEU A 106 11.24 -0.27 4.42
N THR A 107 11.08 -1.00 5.53
CA THR A 107 11.47 -2.42 5.60
C THR A 107 10.53 -3.35 4.81
N ARG A 108 9.34 -2.90 4.45
CA ARG A 108 8.32 -3.66 3.71
C ARG A 108 8.06 -3.12 2.31
N TYR A 109 8.70 -2.02 1.97
CA TYR A 109 8.57 -1.43 0.66
C TYR A 109 9.10 -2.39 -0.41
N ASP A 110 8.29 -2.63 -1.42
CA ASP A 110 8.66 -3.41 -2.60
C ASP A 110 8.32 -2.57 -3.83
N ARG A 111 9.34 -2.20 -4.62
CA ARG A 111 9.20 -1.41 -5.85
C ARG A 111 8.24 -2.04 -6.88
N LYS A 112 7.99 -3.35 -6.79
CA LYS A 112 7.07 -4.07 -7.68
C LYS A 112 5.63 -3.95 -7.26
N LYS A 113 5.37 -3.59 -5.99
CA LYS A 113 4.03 -3.42 -5.43
C LYS A 113 3.58 -1.96 -5.48
N LYS A 114 2.29 -1.76 -5.69
CA LYS A 114 1.66 -0.44 -5.72
C LYS A 114 1.25 0.03 -4.32
N TYR A 115 1.42 -0.80 -3.30
CA TYR A 115 0.97 -0.53 -1.93
C TYR A 115 1.87 -1.22 -0.91
N VAL A 116 1.81 -0.72 0.32
CA VAL A 116 2.31 -1.39 1.53
C VAL A 116 1.15 -1.60 2.50
N ARG A 117 1.02 -2.81 3.07
CA ARG A 117 0.03 -3.11 4.10
C ARG A 117 0.45 -2.55 5.44
N LEU A 118 -0.38 -1.71 6.05
CA LEU A 118 -0.15 -1.14 7.37
C LEU A 118 -0.52 -2.12 8.50
N LYS A 119 -0.05 -1.88 9.71
CA LYS A 119 -0.33 -2.71 10.89
C LYS A 119 -1.81 -2.72 11.29
N ASN A 120 -2.52 -1.62 11.03
CA ASN A 120 -3.95 -1.50 11.28
C ASN A 120 -4.83 -2.17 10.22
N GLY A 121 -4.22 -2.74 9.17
CA GLY A 121 -4.92 -3.40 8.07
C GLY A 121 -5.19 -2.52 6.85
N ASP A 122 -4.95 -1.21 6.92
CA ASP A 122 -5.08 -0.31 5.78
C ASP A 122 -3.99 -0.57 4.73
N PHE A 123 -4.24 -0.09 3.52
CA PHE A 123 -3.27 -0.08 2.44
C PHE A 123 -2.74 1.32 2.22
N LEU A 124 -1.42 1.47 2.18
CA LEU A 124 -0.76 2.70 1.78
C LEU A 124 -0.43 2.62 0.29
N ASP A 125 -0.98 3.53 -0.51
CA ASP A 125 -0.62 3.65 -1.93
C ASP A 125 0.76 4.31 -2.05
N VAL A 126 1.69 3.68 -2.76
CA VAL A 126 3.09 4.14 -2.86
C VAL A 126 3.48 4.55 -4.28
N ARG A 127 2.51 4.84 -5.15
CA ARG A 127 2.75 5.10 -6.57
C ARG A 127 3.34 6.46 -6.90
N GLU A 128 3.16 7.48 -6.06
CA GLU A 128 3.39 8.89 -6.42
C GLU A 128 4.29 9.66 -5.44
N ASP A 129 5.26 9.02 -4.73
CA ASP A 129 5.84 9.67 -3.56
C ASP A 129 7.35 9.57 -3.38
N GLY A 130 7.90 10.53 -2.64
CA GLY A 130 9.27 10.56 -2.13
C GLY A 130 9.66 9.35 -1.24
N LEU A 131 8.69 8.52 -0.85
CA LEU A 131 8.94 7.25 -0.16
C LEU A 131 9.76 6.28 -1.03
N GLY A 132 9.54 6.27 -2.35
CA GLY A 132 10.32 5.46 -3.29
C GLY A 132 11.79 5.86 -3.30
N LEU A 133 12.09 7.16 -3.34
CA LEU A 133 13.45 7.66 -3.24
C LEU A 133 14.11 7.29 -1.90
N LEU A 134 13.38 7.47 -0.80
CA LEU A 134 13.91 7.12 0.51
C LEU A 134 14.15 5.61 0.65
N ALA A 135 13.30 4.78 0.08
CA ALA A 135 13.49 3.33 0.04
C ALA A 135 14.75 2.96 -0.77
N GLU A 136 14.98 3.62 -1.91
CA GLU A 136 16.18 3.45 -2.72
C GLU A 136 17.44 3.83 -1.95
N ILE A 137 17.45 5.01 -1.34
CA ILE A 137 18.56 5.46 -0.51
C ILE A 137 18.79 4.49 0.67
N SER A 138 17.70 4.01 1.29
CA SER A 138 17.76 3.07 2.41
C SER A 138 18.40 1.74 2.01
N GLU A 139 18.04 1.21 0.85
CA GLU A 139 18.60 -0.04 0.31
C GLU A 139 20.07 0.12 -0.09
N ASP A 140 20.38 1.14 -0.88
CA ASP A 140 21.73 1.38 -1.40
C ASP A 140 22.75 1.72 -0.30
N LEU A 141 22.31 2.41 0.73
CA LEU A 141 23.14 2.73 1.89
C LEU A 141 23.05 1.67 3.00
N ARG A 142 22.24 0.64 2.82
CA ARG A 142 21.96 -0.43 3.81
C ARG A 142 21.58 0.15 5.16
N LEU A 143 20.65 1.09 5.16
CA LEU A 143 20.16 1.70 6.39
C LEU A 143 19.47 0.64 7.25
N THR A 144 19.77 0.65 8.54
CA THR A 144 19.14 -0.28 9.48
C THR A 144 17.82 0.29 10.01
N GLU A 145 16.88 -0.57 10.36
CA GLU A 145 15.62 -0.17 11.00
C GLU A 145 15.87 0.69 12.25
N SER A 146 16.89 0.33 13.04
CA SER A 146 17.30 1.09 14.23
C SER A 146 17.79 2.50 13.89
N GLY A 147 18.51 2.69 12.77
CA GLY A 147 18.93 4.00 12.29
C GLY A 147 17.76 4.84 11.83
N LEU A 148 16.85 4.25 11.07
CA LEU A 148 15.64 4.91 10.58
C LEU A 148 14.74 5.38 11.74
N LYS A 149 14.54 4.56 12.78
CA LYS A 149 13.79 4.92 13.99
C LYS A 149 14.39 6.10 14.75
N LYS A 150 15.71 6.28 14.71
CA LYS A 150 16.39 7.46 15.32
C LYS A 150 16.13 8.75 14.53
N GLY A 151 15.71 8.64 13.27
CA GLY A 151 15.47 9.77 12.38
C GLY A 151 16.74 10.44 11.85
N HIS A 152 17.90 9.89 12.15
CA HIS A 152 19.18 10.31 11.60
C HIS A 152 20.12 9.12 11.44
N VAL A 153 20.85 9.07 10.33
CA VAL A 153 21.79 8.01 10.03
C VAL A 153 23.10 8.63 9.56
N ASN A 154 24.20 8.18 10.13
CA ASN A 154 25.54 8.61 9.71
C ASN A 154 26.03 7.75 8.55
N VAL A 155 26.44 8.41 7.48
CA VAL A 155 26.94 7.78 6.25
C VAL A 155 28.35 8.28 5.97
N PRO A 156 29.26 7.44 5.48
CA PRO A 156 30.60 7.87 5.12
C PRO A 156 30.61 8.97 4.06
N LYS A 157 31.49 9.95 4.19
CA LYS A 157 31.59 11.12 3.33
C LYS A 157 31.78 10.80 1.83
N TYR A 158 32.39 9.64 1.50
CA TYR A 158 32.55 9.23 0.10
C TYR A 158 31.22 8.94 -0.62
N ARG A 159 30.10 8.79 0.13
CA ARG A 159 28.74 8.66 -0.40
C ARG A 159 28.08 9.99 -0.78
N ALA A 160 28.75 11.13 -0.56
CA ALA A 160 28.19 12.46 -0.81
C ALA A 160 27.71 12.64 -2.26
N MET A 161 28.52 12.22 -3.24
CA MET A 161 28.15 12.33 -4.66
C MET A 161 26.93 11.50 -5.03
N TYR A 162 26.82 10.30 -4.47
CA TYR A 162 25.64 9.46 -4.66
C TYR A 162 24.37 10.13 -4.09
N LEU A 163 24.44 10.63 -2.85
CA LEU A 163 23.31 11.29 -2.21
C LEU A 163 22.91 12.58 -2.94
N ASP A 164 23.87 13.39 -3.38
CA ASP A 164 23.59 14.59 -4.17
C ASP A 164 22.90 14.25 -5.49
N ALA A 165 23.33 13.21 -6.17
CA ALA A 165 22.70 12.74 -7.41
C ALA A 165 21.29 12.21 -7.15
N ALA A 166 21.11 11.36 -6.14
CA ALA A 166 19.81 10.79 -5.79
C ALA A 166 18.78 11.85 -5.38
N LEU A 167 19.18 12.85 -4.60
CA LEU A 167 18.29 13.92 -4.13
C LEU A 167 17.96 14.97 -5.20
N LYS A 168 18.78 15.11 -6.26
CA LYS A 168 18.52 16.04 -7.39
C LYS A 168 17.67 15.42 -8.50
N SER A 169 17.59 14.11 -8.54
CA SER A 169 16.82 13.38 -9.59
C SER A 169 15.33 13.30 -9.33
N ASN A 170 14.85 13.90 -8.24
CA ASN A 170 13.44 13.81 -7.82
C ASN A 170 12.77 15.20 -7.70
#